data_a7b44aa09946c6948814cc2d523f13d2
#
_entry.id   a7b44aa09946c6948814cc2d523f13d2
#
_cell.length_a   1.000
_cell.length_b   1.000
_cell.length_c   1.000
_cell.angle_alpha   90.00
_cell.angle_beta   90.00
_cell.angle_gamma   90.00
#
_symmetry.space_group_name_H-M   'P 1'
#
loop_
_entity.id
_entity.type
_entity.pdbx_description
1 polymer ?
#
loop_
_entity_poly.entity_id
_entity_poly.type
_entity_poly.pdbx_seq_one_letter_code
_entity_poly.pdbx_strand_id
1 'polypeptide(L)'
;MKKLLTAAMALMLMLFPLAACGDGDDGVIRLNEVTHSVFYAPLYAAINLGYFEQEGITIELTNGGGSDKSMTAVLSGDADIGLMGPETAIYVYLEGRSDYVQIFGQLTKRDGSFLVGRSPETDFDYTGLEGKEIIMGRRGGMPAMTLQYILNQHGYYDGQNITMNYDVQFNLTGPTFANGTGDYVTLFEPTASQLVQEGKGYIVSSIGKASGEIPYTAFMASKSYIQQNGEKLQAFLNCIYKATQYIMTHDNDEVARVLAPSFAGVRPPWEQASF
;
A
#
# COMPACT_ATOMS: atom_id res chain seq x y z
N MET A 1 60.15 41.54 -11.83
CA MET A 1 59.96 40.12 -11.47
C MET A 1 58.85 39.89 -10.46
N LYS A 2 58.64 40.73 -9.42
CA LYS A 2 57.56 40.56 -8.44
C LYS A 2 56.11 40.71 -8.98
N LYS A 3 55.91 41.51 -10.06
CA LYS A 3 54.58 41.74 -10.66
C LYS A 3 54.13 40.63 -11.63
N LEU A 4 55.05 39.82 -12.15
CA LEU A 4 54.76 38.67 -13.01
C LEU A 4 54.38 37.42 -12.20
N LEU A 5 54.90 37.27 -10.96
CA LEU A 5 54.52 36.15 -10.08
C LEU A 5 53.10 36.29 -9.53
N THR A 6 52.64 37.53 -9.29
CA THR A 6 51.25 37.77 -8.79
C THR A 6 50.19 37.53 -9.87
N ALA A 7 50.50 37.77 -11.14
CA ALA A 7 49.58 37.50 -12.27
C ALA A 7 49.46 35.99 -12.54
N ALA A 8 50.54 35.21 -12.39
CA ALA A 8 50.50 33.75 -12.58
C ALA A 8 49.76 33.03 -11.44
N MET A 9 49.77 33.56 -10.23
CA MET A 9 49.07 32.99 -9.08
C MET A 9 47.55 33.30 -9.12
N ALA A 10 47.17 34.44 -9.71
CA ALA A 10 45.75 34.78 -9.92
C ALA A 10 45.11 33.99 -11.06
N LEU A 11 45.87 33.55 -12.07
CA LEU A 11 45.37 32.76 -13.18
C LEU A 11 45.22 31.25 -12.85
N MET A 12 45.93 30.77 -11.81
CA MET A 12 45.88 29.39 -11.38
C MET A 12 44.64 29.08 -10.46
N LEU A 13 43.96 30.13 -9.96
CA LEU A 13 42.78 30.03 -9.12
C LEU A 13 41.45 29.96 -9.95
N MET A 14 41.52 30.11 -11.26
CA MET A 14 40.33 30.04 -12.14
C MET A 14 40.12 28.71 -12.85
N LEU A 15 40.92 27.67 -12.54
CA LEU A 15 40.79 26.32 -13.09
C LEU A 15 40.43 25.29 -12.02
N PHE A 16 39.65 25.69 -11.00
CA PHE A 16 38.85 24.70 -10.30
C PHE A 16 37.66 24.40 -11.21
N PRO A 17 37.55 23.18 -11.76
CA PRO A 17 36.28 22.77 -12.31
C PRO A 17 35.31 22.89 -11.13
N LEU A 18 34.26 23.70 -11.28
CA LEU A 18 33.02 23.42 -10.56
C LEU A 18 32.69 21.97 -10.95
N ALA A 19 33.09 21.02 -10.12
CA ALA A 19 32.39 19.78 -10.01
C ALA A 19 30.99 20.23 -9.61
N ALA A 20 30.12 20.42 -10.59
CA ALA A 20 28.70 20.34 -10.36
C ALA A 20 28.53 18.98 -9.68
N CYS A 21 28.26 18.98 -8.38
CA CYS A 21 27.53 17.91 -7.76
C CYS A 21 26.20 17.91 -8.51
N GLY A 22 26.16 17.24 -9.65
CA GLY A 22 24.94 16.66 -10.12
C GLY A 22 24.56 15.69 -8.98
N ASP A 23 23.41 15.89 -8.37
CA ASP A 23 22.75 14.82 -7.65
C ASP A 23 22.61 13.70 -8.68
N GLY A 24 23.62 12.83 -8.73
CA GLY A 24 23.59 11.62 -9.54
C GLY A 24 22.43 10.85 -8.97
N ASP A 25 21.45 10.53 -9.81
CA ASP A 25 20.38 9.61 -9.44
C ASP A 25 21.04 8.36 -8.81
N ASP A 26 20.87 8.18 -7.51
CA ASP A 26 21.46 7.07 -6.75
C ASP A 26 20.73 5.74 -7.01
N GLY A 27 19.70 5.75 -7.90
CA GLY A 27 18.88 4.61 -8.24
C GLY A 27 17.91 4.20 -7.14
N VAL A 28 17.91 4.89 -6.00
CA VAL A 28 17.03 4.58 -4.87
C VAL A 28 15.63 5.13 -5.12
N ILE A 29 14.61 4.34 -4.78
CA ILE A 29 13.20 4.74 -4.67
C ILE A 29 12.73 4.42 -3.26
N ARG A 30 12.43 5.43 -2.47
CA ARG A 30 11.79 5.30 -1.16
C ARG A 30 10.29 5.12 -1.36
N LEU A 31 9.80 3.89 -1.15
CA LEU A 31 8.40 3.54 -1.34
C LEU A 31 7.72 3.34 0.02
N ASN A 32 6.63 4.06 0.27
CA ASN A 32 5.81 3.87 1.46
C ASN A 32 4.51 3.16 1.10
N GLU A 33 4.32 1.94 1.62
CA GLU A 33 3.09 1.19 1.45
C GLU A 33 2.11 1.42 2.60
N VAL A 34 0.82 1.45 2.29
CA VAL A 34 -0.25 1.68 3.27
C VAL A 34 -0.31 0.58 4.34
N THR A 35 -0.01 -0.64 3.97
CA THR A 35 0.03 -1.82 4.84
C THR A 35 0.88 -2.91 4.19
N HIS A 36 1.50 -3.75 5.02
CA HIS A 36 2.24 -4.90 4.54
C HIS A 36 1.28 -6.07 4.32
N SER A 37 0.99 -6.40 3.06
CA SER A 37 -0.04 -7.38 2.72
C SER A 37 0.27 -8.14 1.45
N VAL A 38 0.00 -9.46 1.44
CA VAL A 38 0.07 -10.30 0.23
C VAL A 38 -0.85 -9.79 -0.90
N PHE A 39 -1.75 -8.89 -0.59
CA PHE A 39 -2.57 -8.17 -1.56
C PHE A 39 -1.73 -7.38 -2.58
N TYR A 40 -0.49 -7.02 -2.21
CA TYR A 40 0.46 -6.33 -3.08
C TYR A 40 1.53 -7.28 -3.64
N ALA A 41 1.19 -8.55 -3.82
CA ALA A 41 2.10 -9.59 -4.31
C ALA A 41 2.98 -9.18 -5.50
N PRO A 42 2.49 -8.44 -6.54
CA PRO A 42 3.36 -8.02 -7.63
C PRO A 42 4.53 -7.12 -7.21
N LEU A 43 4.36 -6.27 -6.20
CA LEU A 43 5.45 -5.45 -5.67
C LEU A 43 6.54 -6.33 -5.02
N TYR A 44 6.13 -7.23 -4.14
CA TYR A 44 7.07 -8.11 -3.44
C TYR A 44 7.73 -9.11 -4.39
N ALA A 45 7.00 -9.61 -5.37
CA ALA A 45 7.58 -10.47 -6.40
C ALA A 45 8.61 -9.71 -7.24
N ALA A 46 8.36 -8.45 -7.61
CA ALA A 46 9.33 -7.63 -8.32
C ALA A 46 10.61 -7.41 -7.52
N ILE A 47 10.49 -7.18 -6.21
CA ILE A 47 11.63 -7.05 -5.29
C ILE A 47 12.37 -8.40 -5.19
N ASN A 48 11.69 -9.48 -4.82
CA ASN A 48 12.33 -10.77 -4.50
C ASN A 48 12.89 -11.50 -5.73
N LEU A 49 12.38 -11.20 -6.94
CA LEU A 49 12.93 -11.70 -8.21
C LEU A 49 14.05 -10.81 -8.78
N GLY A 50 14.41 -9.72 -8.10
CA GLY A 50 15.47 -8.82 -8.51
C GLY A 50 15.15 -8.03 -9.79
N TYR A 51 13.86 -7.78 -10.08
CA TYR A 51 13.49 -7.06 -11.30
C TYR A 51 13.86 -5.58 -11.22
N PHE A 52 13.80 -4.98 -10.05
CA PHE A 52 14.23 -3.60 -9.85
C PHE A 52 15.73 -3.44 -9.95
N GLU A 53 16.50 -4.35 -9.37
CA GLU A 53 17.97 -4.33 -9.43
C GLU A 53 18.48 -4.49 -10.87
N GLN A 54 17.76 -5.26 -11.73
CA GLN A 54 18.08 -5.39 -13.16
C GLN A 54 17.95 -4.07 -13.91
N GLU A 55 17.09 -3.17 -13.45
CA GLU A 55 16.90 -1.81 -13.99
C GLU A 55 17.73 -0.75 -13.24
N GLY A 56 18.62 -1.16 -12.34
CA GLY A 56 19.43 -0.25 -11.52
C GLY A 56 18.63 0.49 -10.46
N ILE A 57 17.47 -0.02 -10.07
CA ILE A 57 16.59 0.56 -9.06
C ILE A 57 16.74 -0.21 -7.75
N THR A 58 16.93 0.49 -6.65
CA THR A 58 16.88 -0.04 -5.28
C THR A 58 15.60 0.43 -4.60
N ILE A 59 14.79 -0.49 -4.10
CA ILE A 59 13.56 -0.14 -3.37
C ILE A 59 13.83 -0.10 -1.86
N GLU A 60 13.67 1.05 -1.25
CA GLU A 60 13.59 1.21 0.19
C GLU A 60 12.12 1.22 0.61
N LEU A 61 11.62 0.04 1.05
CA LEU A 61 10.22 -0.15 1.39
C LEU A 61 9.96 0.15 2.87
N THR A 62 8.98 1.01 3.13
CA THR A 62 8.50 1.34 4.48
C THR A 62 6.99 1.16 4.59
N ASN A 63 6.50 0.79 5.79
CA ASN A 63 5.07 0.62 6.05
C ASN A 63 4.50 1.82 6.81
N GLY A 64 3.55 2.53 6.21
CA GLY A 64 2.89 3.68 6.82
C GLY A 64 1.87 3.30 7.90
N GLY A 65 1.23 2.14 7.77
CA GLY A 65 0.15 1.72 8.68
C GLY A 65 -1.14 2.55 8.54
N GLY A 66 -1.37 3.09 7.33
CA GLY A 66 -2.56 3.86 6.97
C GLY A 66 -2.31 4.82 5.81
N SER A 67 -3.29 5.02 4.92
CA SER A 67 -3.14 5.86 3.72
C SER A 67 -2.83 7.33 4.04
N ASP A 68 -3.34 7.85 5.15
CA ASP A 68 -3.03 9.20 5.65
C ASP A 68 -1.55 9.36 6.01
N LYS A 69 -0.95 8.35 6.62
CA LYS A 69 0.48 8.37 6.97
C LYS A 69 1.36 8.21 5.73
N SER A 70 0.98 7.29 4.82
CA SER A 70 1.69 7.13 3.54
C SER A 70 1.63 8.40 2.69
N MET A 71 0.46 9.08 2.65
CA MET A 71 0.33 10.36 1.98
C MET A 71 1.21 11.43 2.64
N THR A 72 1.25 11.47 3.97
CA THR A 72 2.13 12.39 4.70
C THR A 72 3.60 12.16 4.34
N ALA A 73 4.05 10.91 4.26
CA ALA A 73 5.43 10.59 3.87
C ALA A 73 5.78 11.09 2.46
N VAL A 74 4.85 10.98 1.50
CA VAL A 74 5.04 11.53 0.14
C VAL A 74 5.06 13.06 0.16
N LEU A 75 4.17 13.69 0.90
CA LEU A 75 4.07 15.15 0.95
C LEU A 75 5.22 15.82 1.71
N SER A 76 5.84 15.13 2.67
CA SER A 76 7.03 15.60 3.40
C SER A 76 8.34 15.33 2.64
N GLY A 77 8.32 14.46 1.63
CA GLY A 77 9.52 14.01 0.93
C GLY A 77 10.27 12.88 1.64
N ASP A 78 9.68 12.26 2.67
CA ASP A 78 10.23 11.06 3.32
C ASP A 78 10.07 9.81 2.44
N ALA A 79 9.11 9.84 1.50
CA ALA A 79 8.92 8.84 0.47
C ALA A 79 8.79 9.49 -0.91
N ASP A 80 9.33 8.84 -1.93
CA ASP A 80 9.24 9.25 -3.34
C ASP A 80 7.93 8.76 -3.96
N ILE A 81 7.54 7.52 -3.60
CA ILE A 81 6.32 6.87 -4.07
C ILE A 81 5.49 6.41 -2.88
N GLY A 82 4.18 6.68 -2.94
CA GLY A 82 3.19 6.10 -2.04
C GLY A 82 2.39 5.01 -2.75
N LEU A 83 2.19 3.87 -2.08
CA LEU A 83 1.25 2.83 -2.50
C LEU A 83 0.06 2.85 -1.53
N MET A 84 -1.05 3.44 -1.95
CA MET A 84 -2.20 3.69 -1.07
C MET A 84 -3.49 3.88 -1.87
N GLY A 85 -4.60 4.12 -1.17
CA GLY A 85 -5.90 4.38 -1.80
C GLY A 85 -5.91 5.68 -2.62
N PRO A 86 -6.51 5.68 -3.83
CA PRO A 86 -6.54 6.83 -4.74
C PRO A 86 -7.33 8.02 -4.18
N GLU A 87 -8.21 7.81 -3.21
CA GLU A 87 -8.98 8.88 -2.55
C GLU A 87 -8.07 9.93 -1.91
N THR A 88 -6.89 9.52 -1.43
CA THR A 88 -5.95 10.44 -0.78
C THR A 88 -5.40 11.48 -1.75
N ALA A 89 -5.17 11.13 -3.01
CA ALA A 89 -4.77 12.08 -4.04
C ALA A 89 -5.87 13.11 -4.31
N ILE A 90 -7.15 12.68 -4.29
CA ILE A 90 -8.30 13.57 -4.45
C ILE A 90 -8.37 14.55 -3.29
N TYR A 91 -8.21 14.10 -2.04
CA TYR A 91 -8.24 14.95 -0.86
C TYR A 91 -7.17 16.03 -0.91
N VAL A 92 -5.91 15.65 -1.21
CA VAL A 92 -4.78 16.59 -1.33
C VAL A 92 -4.98 17.59 -2.49
N TYR A 93 -5.53 17.14 -3.61
CA TYR A 93 -5.86 18.03 -4.72
C TYR A 93 -6.89 19.08 -4.33
N LEU A 94 -7.93 18.70 -3.60
CA LEU A 94 -8.98 19.61 -3.13
C LEU A 94 -8.49 20.62 -2.08
N GLU A 95 -7.39 20.36 -1.40
CA GLU A 95 -6.72 21.32 -0.52
C GLU A 95 -5.99 22.44 -1.27
N GLY A 96 -5.90 22.38 -2.60
CA GLY A 96 -5.35 23.43 -3.44
C GLY A 96 -3.83 23.54 -3.43
N ARG A 97 -3.11 22.46 -3.10
CA ARG A 97 -1.64 22.45 -3.17
C ARG A 97 -1.16 22.53 -4.61
N SER A 98 -0.14 23.33 -4.88
CA SER A 98 0.45 23.49 -6.22
C SER A 98 1.22 22.23 -6.66
N ASP A 99 1.93 21.59 -5.75
CA ASP A 99 2.60 20.28 -5.96
C ASP A 99 1.76 19.19 -5.30
N TYR A 100 0.61 18.90 -5.90
CA TYR A 100 -0.29 17.85 -5.48
C TYR A 100 0.21 16.48 -5.93
N VAL A 101 -0.28 15.44 -5.26
CA VAL A 101 0.07 14.05 -5.59
C VAL A 101 -0.76 13.57 -6.77
N GLN A 102 -0.11 12.89 -7.73
CA GLN A 102 -0.73 12.29 -8.89
C GLN A 102 -0.55 10.77 -8.90
N ILE A 103 -1.57 10.08 -9.36
CA ILE A 103 -1.54 8.64 -9.62
C ILE A 103 -0.84 8.41 -10.96
N PHE A 104 0.16 7.52 -10.98
CA PHE A 104 0.86 7.14 -12.21
C PHE A 104 0.75 5.63 -12.52
N GLY A 105 0.25 4.81 -11.58
CA GLY A 105 0.04 3.38 -11.80
C GLY A 105 -1.01 2.81 -10.86
N GLN A 106 -1.84 1.89 -11.36
CA GLN A 106 -2.81 1.15 -10.55
C GLN A 106 -2.26 -0.26 -10.29
N LEU A 107 -2.25 -0.69 -9.02
CA LEU A 107 -1.84 -2.04 -8.66
C LEU A 107 -3.05 -2.98 -8.51
N THR A 108 -4.09 -2.55 -7.83
CA THR A 108 -5.26 -3.39 -7.54
C THR A 108 -6.55 -2.75 -8.04
N LYS A 109 -7.46 -3.59 -8.57
CA LYS A 109 -8.74 -3.16 -9.15
C LYS A 109 -9.95 -3.72 -8.41
N ARG A 110 -9.76 -4.20 -7.19
CA ARG A 110 -10.81 -4.66 -6.26
C ARG A 110 -10.33 -4.43 -4.84
N ASP A 111 -11.27 -4.40 -3.92
CA ASP A 111 -10.96 -4.44 -2.49
C ASP A 111 -10.29 -5.79 -2.15
N GLY A 112 -9.20 -5.76 -1.39
CA GLY A 112 -8.47 -6.97 -0.96
C GLY A 112 -8.81 -7.39 0.47
N SER A 113 -9.75 -6.72 1.13
CA SER A 113 -10.11 -7.03 2.50
C SER A 113 -11.23 -8.07 2.60
N PHE A 114 -11.31 -8.62 3.78
CA PHE A 114 -12.34 -9.57 4.18
C PHE A 114 -13.14 -9.01 5.35
N LEU A 115 -14.43 -9.30 5.37
CA LEU A 115 -15.25 -9.14 6.56
C LEU A 115 -15.03 -10.35 7.46
N VAL A 116 -14.62 -10.09 8.70
CA VAL A 116 -14.38 -11.11 9.72
C VAL A 116 -15.42 -10.93 10.84
N GLY A 117 -16.16 -11.98 11.16
CA GLY A 117 -17.18 -12.01 12.20
C GLY A 117 -16.77 -12.83 13.43
N ARG A 118 -17.59 -12.82 14.48
CA ARG A 118 -17.36 -13.55 15.74
C ARG A 118 -17.66 -15.03 15.65
N SER A 119 -18.52 -15.43 14.73
CA SER A 119 -18.97 -16.82 14.51
C SER A 119 -18.84 -17.20 13.04
N PRO A 120 -18.77 -18.50 12.73
CA PRO A 120 -18.83 -18.94 11.34
C PRO A 120 -20.24 -18.69 10.79
N GLU A 121 -20.29 -18.05 9.61
CA GLU A 121 -21.51 -17.80 8.88
C GLU A 121 -21.33 -18.34 7.45
N THR A 122 -22.07 -19.43 7.15
CA THR A 122 -22.13 -19.96 5.79
C THR A 122 -23.14 -19.14 4.97
N ASP A 123 -22.78 -18.84 3.73
CA ASP A 123 -23.65 -18.08 2.81
C ASP A 123 -24.00 -16.66 3.30
N PHE A 124 -23.02 -15.97 3.90
CA PHE A 124 -23.17 -14.58 4.37
C PHE A 124 -23.58 -13.65 3.21
N ASP A 125 -24.72 -13.00 3.36
CA ASP A 125 -25.36 -12.17 2.32
C ASP A 125 -25.61 -10.72 2.74
N TYR A 126 -24.95 -10.26 3.79
CA TYR A 126 -25.12 -8.93 4.40
C TYR A 126 -26.54 -8.68 4.97
N THR A 127 -27.34 -9.70 5.21
CA THR A 127 -28.59 -9.58 5.98
C THR A 127 -28.34 -9.78 7.49
N GLY A 128 -29.28 -9.35 8.34
CA GLY A 128 -29.20 -9.60 9.79
C GLY A 128 -28.14 -8.76 10.52
N LEU A 129 -27.64 -7.68 9.93
CA LEU A 129 -26.65 -6.79 10.52
C LEU A 129 -27.26 -5.68 11.40
N GLU A 130 -28.60 -5.66 11.57
CA GLU A 130 -29.28 -4.65 12.38
C GLU A 130 -28.77 -4.66 13.83
N GLY A 131 -28.42 -3.49 14.35
CA GLY A 131 -27.88 -3.31 15.70
C GLY A 131 -26.42 -3.76 15.86
N LYS A 132 -25.76 -4.25 14.81
CA LYS A 132 -24.35 -4.69 14.86
C LYS A 132 -23.37 -3.53 14.84
N GLU A 133 -22.21 -3.73 15.48
CA GLU A 133 -21.05 -2.84 15.37
C GLU A 133 -20.01 -3.44 14.42
N ILE A 134 -19.60 -2.66 13.42
CA ILE A 134 -18.55 -3.05 12.47
C ILE A 134 -17.37 -2.09 12.59
N ILE A 135 -16.17 -2.62 12.85
CA ILE A 135 -14.94 -1.84 12.81
C ILE A 135 -14.55 -1.62 11.36
N MET A 136 -14.69 -0.37 10.90
CA MET A 136 -14.51 0.03 9.50
C MET A 136 -13.07 0.45 9.16
N GLY A 137 -12.28 0.80 10.17
CA GLY A 137 -11.02 1.53 10.00
C GLY A 137 -11.24 3.03 9.77
N ARG A 138 -10.30 3.72 9.12
CA ARG A 138 -10.33 5.18 8.97
C ARG A 138 -11.52 5.66 8.12
N ARG A 139 -12.27 6.64 8.64
CA ARG A 139 -13.33 7.31 7.89
C ARG A 139 -12.78 7.94 6.60
N GLY A 140 -13.44 7.69 5.48
CA GLY A 140 -13.03 8.18 4.16
C GLY A 140 -11.84 7.45 3.55
N GLY A 141 -11.35 6.36 4.15
CA GLY A 141 -10.38 5.45 3.51
C GLY A 141 -11.08 4.42 2.62
N MET A 142 -10.39 3.93 1.60
CA MET A 142 -10.96 2.98 0.63
C MET A 142 -11.65 1.77 1.27
N PRO A 143 -11.06 1.06 2.27
CA PRO A 143 -11.74 -0.08 2.90
C PRO A 143 -13.08 0.30 3.53
N ALA A 144 -13.10 1.40 4.29
CA ALA A 144 -14.30 1.88 4.96
C ALA A 144 -15.37 2.34 3.98
N MET A 145 -15.00 3.09 2.94
CA MET A 145 -15.94 3.55 1.91
C MET A 145 -16.50 2.40 1.10
N THR A 146 -15.70 1.40 0.76
CA THR A 146 -16.14 0.23 0.00
C THR A 146 -17.16 -0.58 0.79
N LEU A 147 -16.87 -0.89 2.06
CA LEU A 147 -17.81 -1.62 2.90
C LEU A 147 -19.06 -0.77 3.19
N GLN A 148 -18.93 0.52 3.45
CA GLN A 148 -20.07 1.42 3.64
C GLN A 148 -20.97 1.43 2.40
N TYR A 149 -20.40 1.45 1.19
CA TYR A 149 -21.19 1.35 -0.05
C TYR A 149 -22.00 0.05 -0.09
N ILE A 150 -21.37 -1.09 0.21
CA ILE A 150 -22.07 -2.40 0.23
C ILE A 150 -23.19 -2.38 1.28
N LEU A 151 -22.90 -1.94 2.50
CA LEU A 151 -23.90 -1.88 3.58
C LEU A 151 -25.08 -0.99 3.22
N ASN A 152 -24.83 0.18 2.60
CA ASN A 152 -25.88 1.08 2.15
C ASN A 152 -26.76 0.47 1.08
N GLN A 153 -26.21 -0.36 0.16
CA GLN A 153 -26.99 -1.09 -0.83
C GLN A 153 -27.94 -2.13 -0.19
N HIS A 154 -27.58 -2.63 0.99
CA HIS A 154 -28.39 -3.55 1.79
C HIS A 154 -29.28 -2.84 2.82
N GLY A 155 -29.37 -1.49 2.78
CA GLY A 155 -30.25 -0.71 3.63
C GLY A 155 -29.68 -0.42 5.03
N TYR A 156 -28.37 -0.61 5.25
CA TYR A 156 -27.73 -0.30 6.52
C TYR A 156 -27.04 1.05 6.47
N TYR A 157 -27.35 1.91 7.43
CA TYR A 157 -26.84 3.28 7.52
C TYR A 157 -26.31 3.56 8.91
N ASP A 158 -25.11 4.16 8.95
CA ASP A 158 -24.43 4.50 10.20
C ASP A 158 -25.28 5.37 11.12
N GLY A 159 -25.37 4.98 12.39
CA GLY A 159 -26.14 5.68 13.42
C GLY A 159 -27.68 5.56 13.29
N GLN A 160 -28.19 4.77 12.33
CA GLN A 160 -29.61 4.48 12.19
C GLN A 160 -29.95 3.06 12.64
N ASN A 161 -29.42 2.08 11.94
CA ASN A 161 -29.72 0.66 12.20
C ASN A 161 -28.45 -0.21 12.33
N ILE A 162 -27.26 0.40 12.18
CA ILE A 162 -25.95 -0.23 12.37
C ILE A 162 -24.99 0.80 12.98
N THR A 163 -23.92 0.33 13.64
CA THR A 163 -22.82 1.17 14.10
C THR A 163 -21.58 0.90 13.23
N MET A 164 -21.16 1.92 12.47
CA MET A 164 -19.93 1.87 11.71
C MET A 164 -18.82 2.58 12.49
N ASN A 165 -17.98 1.79 13.17
CA ASN A 165 -16.93 2.31 14.04
C ASN A 165 -15.70 2.70 13.19
N TYR A 166 -15.44 4.02 13.11
CA TYR A 166 -14.29 4.60 12.40
C TYR A 166 -13.20 5.11 13.35
N ASP A 167 -13.34 4.91 14.66
CA ASP A 167 -12.44 5.48 15.67
C ASP A 167 -11.19 4.63 15.91
N VAL A 168 -11.16 3.43 15.30
CA VAL A 168 -10.02 2.52 15.38
C VAL A 168 -9.03 2.80 14.25
N GLN A 169 -7.77 3.06 14.61
CA GLN A 169 -6.71 3.23 13.61
C GLN A 169 -6.56 1.96 12.76
N PHE A 170 -6.25 2.13 11.48
CA PHE A 170 -6.22 1.05 10.50
C PHE A 170 -5.38 -0.15 10.94
N ASN A 171 -4.15 0.08 11.42
CA ASN A 171 -3.24 -0.97 11.89
C ASN A 171 -3.64 -1.61 13.24
N LEU A 172 -4.65 -1.07 13.92
CA LEU A 172 -5.15 -1.57 15.21
C LEU A 172 -6.49 -2.29 15.10
N THR A 173 -7.11 -2.35 13.92
CA THR A 173 -8.43 -2.97 13.72
C THR A 173 -8.45 -4.44 14.13
N GLY A 174 -7.48 -5.23 13.69
CA GLY A 174 -7.34 -6.64 14.05
C GLY A 174 -7.18 -6.87 15.56
N PRO A 175 -6.17 -6.28 16.23
CA PRO A 175 -6.00 -6.36 17.67
C PRO A 175 -7.23 -5.89 18.46
N THR A 176 -7.89 -4.80 18.03
CA THR A 176 -9.10 -4.27 18.69
C THR A 176 -10.25 -5.28 18.60
N PHE A 177 -10.46 -5.86 17.43
CA PHE A 177 -11.44 -6.93 17.27
C PHE A 177 -11.07 -8.15 18.11
N ALA A 178 -9.82 -8.62 18.07
CA ALA A 178 -9.35 -9.76 18.85
C ALA A 178 -9.62 -9.59 20.37
N ASN A 179 -9.60 -8.35 20.86
CA ASN A 179 -9.89 -7.99 22.27
C ASN A 179 -11.38 -7.81 22.57
N GLY A 180 -12.28 -8.10 21.62
CA GLY A 180 -13.72 -8.18 21.89
C GLY A 180 -14.56 -6.98 21.44
N THR A 181 -13.97 -5.96 20.82
CA THR A 181 -14.71 -4.81 20.26
C THR A 181 -15.32 -5.17 18.89
N GLY A 182 -16.56 -4.73 18.65
CA GLY A 182 -17.29 -4.92 17.41
C GLY A 182 -17.78 -6.35 17.18
N ASP A 183 -18.83 -6.51 16.39
CA ASP A 183 -19.33 -7.80 15.91
C ASP A 183 -18.57 -8.27 14.67
N TYR A 184 -18.17 -7.30 13.83
CA TYR A 184 -17.40 -7.54 12.60
C TYR A 184 -16.26 -6.55 12.46
N VAL A 185 -15.29 -6.91 11.63
CA VAL A 185 -14.15 -6.05 11.28
C VAL A 185 -13.71 -6.30 9.84
N THR A 186 -13.20 -5.26 9.16
CA THR A 186 -12.50 -5.42 7.87
C THR A 186 -11.02 -5.63 8.09
N LEU A 187 -10.48 -6.70 7.50
CA LEU A 187 -9.05 -7.05 7.63
C LEU A 187 -8.49 -7.51 6.28
N PHE A 188 -7.21 -7.23 6.08
CA PHE A 188 -6.43 -7.77 4.97
C PHE A 188 -5.68 -9.03 5.38
N GLU A 189 -5.27 -9.82 4.39
CA GLU A 189 -4.29 -10.87 4.62
C GLU A 189 -2.89 -10.28 4.87
N PRO A 190 -2.07 -10.87 5.76
CA PRO A 190 -2.30 -12.15 6.46
C PRO A 190 -3.10 -12.04 7.77
N THR A 191 -3.47 -10.82 8.22
CA THR A 191 -4.10 -10.59 9.54
C THR A 191 -5.46 -11.31 9.67
N ALA A 192 -6.25 -11.36 8.59
CA ALA A 192 -7.53 -12.06 8.60
C ALA A 192 -7.35 -13.56 8.90
N SER A 193 -6.46 -14.23 8.18
CA SER A 193 -6.14 -15.65 8.39
C SER A 193 -5.50 -15.91 9.77
N GLN A 194 -4.67 -15.00 10.28
CA GLN A 194 -4.09 -15.12 11.63
C GLN A 194 -5.17 -15.13 12.70
N LEU A 195 -6.16 -14.22 12.63
CA LEU A 195 -7.28 -14.21 13.58
C LEU A 195 -8.08 -15.51 13.54
N VAL A 196 -8.31 -16.06 12.34
CA VAL A 196 -9.00 -17.36 12.18
C VAL A 196 -8.18 -18.49 12.80
N GLN A 197 -6.87 -18.55 12.58
CA GLN A 197 -5.98 -19.55 13.16
C GLN A 197 -5.92 -19.46 14.70
N GLU A 198 -6.01 -18.25 15.23
CA GLU A 198 -6.08 -18.02 16.69
C GLU A 198 -7.46 -18.30 17.31
N GLY A 199 -8.46 -18.67 16.48
CA GLY A 199 -9.84 -18.89 16.93
C GLY A 199 -10.54 -17.62 17.41
N LYS A 200 -10.08 -16.44 16.99
CA LYS A 200 -10.61 -15.14 17.41
C LYS A 200 -11.60 -14.51 16.42
N GLY A 201 -11.78 -15.14 15.26
CA GLY A 201 -12.71 -14.67 14.24
C GLY A 201 -12.86 -15.67 13.11
N TYR A 202 -13.82 -15.38 12.21
CA TYR A 202 -14.13 -16.19 11.04
C TYR A 202 -14.29 -15.28 9.84
N ILE A 203 -13.61 -15.58 8.73
CA ILE A 203 -13.84 -14.87 7.47
C ILE A 203 -15.24 -15.25 6.97
N VAL A 204 -16.14 -14.26 6.87
CA VAL A 204 -17.52 -14.45 6.45
C VAL A 204 -17.78 -13.96 5.04
N SER A 205 -17.03 -12.94 4.56
CA SER A 205 -17.19 -12.42 3.21
C SER A 205 -15.89 -11.83 2.66
N SER A 206 -15.74 -11.88 1.32
CA SER A 206 -14.74 -11.10 0.58
C SER A 206 -15.37 -9.79 0.13
N ILE A 207 -14.87 -8.68 0.65
CA ILE A 207 -15.38 -7.34 0.30
C ILE A 207 -15.20 -7.08 -1.21
N GLY A 208 -14.08 -7.49 -1.80
CA GLY A 208 -13.83 -7.29 -3.23
C GLY A 208 -14.73 -8.12 -4.16
N LYS A 209 -15.29 -9.25 -3.68
CA LYS A 209 -16.35 -9.95 -4.42
C LYS A 209 -17.68 -9.21 -4.35
N ALA A 210 -18.02 -8.67 -3.20
CA ALA A 210 -19.26 -7.95 -2.97
C ALA A 210 -19.30 -6.56 -3.64
N SER A 211 -18.18 -5.82 -3.62
CA SER A 211 -18.12 -4.48 -4.22
C SER A 211 -17.95 -4.46 -5.74
N GLY A 212 -17.41 -5.53 -6.32
CA GLY A 212 -17.01 -5.54 -7.72
C GLY A 212 -15.70 -4.81 -7.99
N GLU A 213 -15.48 -4.36 -9.24
CA GLU A 213 -14.25 -3.68 -9.65
C GLU A 213 -14.29 -2.19 -9.32
N ILE A 214 -13.26 -1.74 -8.63
CA ILE A 214 -13.01 -0.34 -8.27
C ILE A 214 -11.50 -0.07 -8.30
N PRO A 215 -11.01 1.12 -8.68
CA PRO A 215 -9.62 1.51 -8.46
C PRO A 215 -9.36 1.49 -6.96
N TYR A 216 -8.52 0.57 -6.47
CA TYR A 216 -8.43 0.35 -5.02
C TYR A 216 -7.10 0.76 -4.41
N THR A 217 -5.97 0.31 -4.98
CA THR A 217 -4.64 0.75 -4.56
C THR A 217 -3.82 1.16 -5.77
N ALA A 218 -3.17 2.31 -5.65
CA ALA A 218 -2.43 2.92 -6.73
C ALA A 218 -1.05 3.41 -6.27
N PHE A 219 -0.09 3.40 -7.18
CA PHE A 219 1.19 4.09 -7.04
C PHE A 219 1.00 5.56 -7.38
N MET A 220 1.51 6.42 -6.51
CA MET A 220 1.40 7.85 -6.67
C MET A 220 2.63 8.56 -6.13
N ALA A 221 2.92 9.73 -6.68
CA ALA A 221 4.03 10.58 -6.28
C ALA A 221 3.64 12.05 -6.44
N SER A 222 4.44 12.98 -5.94
CA SER A 222 4.22 14.39 -6.19
C SER A 222 4.33 14.71 -7.68
N LYS A 223 3.58 15.70 -8.15
CA LYS A 223 3.62 16.16 -9.54
C LYS A 223 5.04 16.50 -9.99
N SER A 224 5.79 17.18 -9.13
CA SER A 224 7.19 17.55 -9.42
C SER A 224 8.09 16.32 -9.56
N TYR A 225 7.94 15.32 -8.67
CA TYR A 225 8.71 14.07 -8.75
C TYR A 225 8.42 13.32 -10.04
N ILE A 226 7.14 13.20 -10.45
CA ILE A 226 6.75 12.54 -11.70
C ILE A 226 7.37 13.23 -12.91
N GLN A 227 7.37 14.58 -12.94
CA GLN A 227 7.95 15.35 -14.03
C GLN A 227 9.47 15.19 -14.15
N GLN A 228 10.17 15.00 -13.03
CA GLN A 228 11.63 14.88 -12.98
C GLN A 228 12.11 13.44 -13.22
N ASN A 229 11.29 12.44 -12.87
CA ASN A 229 11.69 11.03 -12.82
C ASN A 229 10.86 10.12 -13.73
N GLY A 230 10.34 10.64 -14.86
CA GLY A 230 9.43 9.90 -15.74
C GLY A 230 9.99 8.58 -16.25
N GLU A 231 11.26 8.54 -16.66
CA GLU A 231 11.91 7.30 -17.14
C GLU A 231 12.08 6.26 -16.01
N LYS A 232 12.51 6.70 -14.81
CA LYS A 232 12.63 5.84 -13.62
C LYS A 232 11.28 5.26 -13.22
N LEU A 233 10.21 6.07 -13.23
CA LEU A 233 8.86 5.61 -12.93
C LEU A 233 8.31 4.64 -13.99
N GLN A 234 8.66 4.82 -15.27
CA GLN A 234 8.31 3.87 -16.30
C GLN A 234 9.03 2.53 -16.10
N ALA A 235 10.32 2.55 -15.78
CA ALA A 235 11.09 1.35 -15.44
C ALA A 235 10.48 0.63 -14.22
N PHE A 236 10.13 1.40 -13.17
CA PHE A 236 9.43 0.87 -12.00
C PHE A 236 8.13 0.15 -12.39
N LEU A 237 7.27 0.76 -13.20
CA LEU A 237 6.02 0.13 -13.65
C LEU A 237 6.25 -1.10 -14.53
N ASN A 238 7.32 -1.12 -15.34
CA ASN A 238 7.69 -2.29 -16.13
C ASN A 238 8.08 -3.48 -15.24
N CYS A 239 8.79 -3.23 -14.12
CA CYS A 239 9.11 -4.25 -13.13
C CYS A 239 7.85 -4.83 -12.46
N ILE A 240 6.91 -3.96 -12.06
CA ILE A 240 5.61 -4.38 -11.52
C ILE A 240 4.83 -5.21 -12.53
N TYR A 241 4.77 -4.78 -13.79
CA TYR A 241 4.10 -5.53 -14.86
C TYR A 241 4.73 -6.90 -15.07
N LYS A 242 6.06 -6.98 -15.14
CA LYS A 242 6.80 -8.24 -15.28
C LYS A 242 6.50 -9.20 -14.12
N ALA A 243 6.47 -8.70 -12.89
CA ALA A 243 6.11 -9.48 -11.72
C ALA A 243 4.64 -9.94 -11.73
N THR A 244 3.73 -9.09 -12.21
CA THR A 244 2.33 -9.47 -12.39
C THR A 244 2.21 -10.62 -13.39
N GLN A 245 2.91 -10.56 -14.52
CA GLN A 245 2.93 -11.65 -15.51
C GLN A 245 3.50 -12.94 -14.91
N TYR A 246 4.56 -12.83 -14.10
CA TYR A 246 5.12 -13.98 -13.38
C TYR A 246 4.06 -14.66 -12.50
N ILE A 247 3.38 -13.89 -11.64
CA ILE A 247 2.33 -14.41 -10.74
C ILE A 247 1.19 -15.08 -11.52
N MET A 248 0.79 -14.52 -12.66
CA MET A 248 -0.31 -15.05 -13.46
C MET A 248 0.03 -16.34 -14.25
N THR A 249 1.31 -16.65 -14.42
CA THR A 249 1.78 -17.76 -15.26
C THR A 249 2.42 -18.89 -14.49
N HIS A 250 2.70 -18.73 -13.20
CA HIS A 250 3.30 -19.74 -12.34
C HIS A 250 2.29 -20.30 -11.34
N ASP A 251 2.54 -21.48 -10.81
CA ASP A 251 1.65 -22.09 -9.82
C ASP A 251 1.72 -21.37 -8.46
N ASN A 252 0.69 -21.58 -7.64
CA ASN A 252 0.55 -20.89 -6.36
C ASN A 252 1.72 -21.22 -5.39
N ASP A 253 2.26 -22.45 -5.42
CA ASP A 253 3.34 -22.83 -4.51
C ASP A 253 4.66 -22.16 -4.91
N GLU A 254 4.90 -21.98 -6.20
CA GLU A 254 6.06 -21.24 -6.70
C GLU A 254 5.96 -19.75 -6.38
N VAL A 255 4.80 -19.16 -6.64
CA VAL A 255 4.52 -17.74 -6.27
C VAL A 255 4.70 -17.55 -4.77
N ALA A 256 4.18 -18.45 -3.96
CA ALA A 256 4.30 -18.34 -2.52
C ALA A 256 5.76 -18.43 -2.04
N ARG A 257 6.58 -19.30 -2.63
CA ARG A 257 8.05 -19.36 -2.35
C ARG A 257 8.75 -18.04 -2.69
N VAL A 258 8.38 -17.41 -3.79
CA VAL A 258 8.91 -16.08 -4.16
C VAL A 258 8.51 -15.00 -3.18
N LEU A 259 7.28 -15.04 -2.65
CA LEU A 259 6.78 -14.03 -1.71
C LEU A 259 7.27 -14.25 -0.28
N ALA A 260 7.61 -15.47 0.11
CA ALA A 260 7.97 -15.86 1.47
C ALA A 260 9.03 -14.96 2.15
N PRO A 261 10.10 -14.51 1.47
CA PRO A 261 11.09 -13.62 2.10
C PRO A 261 10.50 -12.31 2.61
N SER A 262 9.46 -11.78 1.95
CA SER A 262 8.78 -10.55 2.36
C SER A 262 7.84 -10.77 3.56
N PHE A 263 7.44 -12.00 3.86
CA PHE A 263 6.47 -12.34 4.91
C PHE A 263 7.08 -13.26 5.98
N ALA A 264 8.32 -12.98 6.39
CA ALA A 264 8.98 -13.73 7.45
C ALA A 264 8.14 -13.75 8.76
N GLY A 265 7.86 -14.95 9.28
CA GLY A 265 7.01 -15.15 10.47
C GLY A 265 5.53 -15.46 10.16
N VAL A 266 5.08 -15.33 8.93
CA VAL A 266 3.79 -15.85 8.47
C VAL A 266 4.00 -17.30 8.03
N ARG A 267 3.47 -18.28 8.78
CA ARG A 267 3.56 -19.69 8.36
C ARG A 267 2.63 -19.94 7.18
N PRO A 268 3.16 -20.36 6.03
CA PRO A 268 2.32 -20.70 4.90
C PRO A 268 1.41 -21.90 5.25
N PRO A 269 0.18 -21.96 4.73
CA PRO A 269 -0.76 -23.06 5.03
C PRO A 269 -0.22 -24.47 4.74
N TRP A 270 0.68 -24.63 3.76
CA TRP A 270 1.26 -25.92 3.40
C TRP A 270 2.36 -26.42 4.36
N GLU A 271 2.99 -25.56 5.17
CA GLU A 271 3.90 -26.02 6.23
C GLU A 271 3.17 -26.67 7.40
N GLN A 272 1.84 -26.52 7.48
CA GLN A 272 1.01 -27.10 8.54
C GLN A 272 0.50 -28.50 8.19
N ALA A 273 0.63 -28.94 6.93
CA ALA A 273 0.15 -30.24 6.46
C ALA A 273 1.16 -31.39 6.65
N SER A 274 2.29 -31.17 7.32
CA SER A 274 3.34 -32.16 7.56
C SER A 274 3.43 -32.65 9.00
N PHE A 275 2.25 -33.00 9.61
CA PHE A 275 2.19 -33.80 10.83
C PHE A 275 1.16 -34.91 10.72
#